data_d07cdf6e3fa5fde591d67caca17b951e
#
_entry.id   d07cdf6e3fa5fde591d67caca17b951e
#
_cell.length_a   1.000
_cell.length_b   1.000
_cell.length_c   1.000
_cell.angle_alpha   90.00
_cell.angle_beta   90.00
_cell.angle_gamma   90.00
#
_symmetry.space_group_name_H-M   'P 1'
#
loop_
_entity.id
_entity.type
_entity.pdbx_description
1 polymer ?
#
loop_
_entity_poly.entity_id
_entity_poly.type
_entity_poly.pdbx_seq_one_letter_code
_entity_poly.pdbx_strand_id
1 'polypeptide(L)'
;MSDSSRWGSDPVSFGIQGPKVDQSTSDSLLESGFTIVGDMVTDAPDELSVVNRNGGSIEKNSADMELLGSAEEDSLVSIWWRARIDDLKLREDKDAISWLEEQDVWLTTWGEWHFHQESSLQIEAYMEDESILVSLDSSDAQWTVPGSVHVEFDSTVLGVAYDSGEAFPEISEDDRKLREGWRTTDSGAIITISPGTSVSLTLNQENATFSLSPLVTFNDLHHAVTIVGHHTTNLFQWSSDFQESVLTFTWLIERPSEEPINWALPVIALGVLAAVPIAIRKIVEMDNTDSISKESHAVEAGD
;
A
#
# COMPACT_ATOMS: atom_id res chain seq x y z
N MET A 1 -9.02 13.31 -0.77
CA MET A 1 -8.03 12.27 -0.40
C MET A 1 -8.71 10.95 -0.64
N SER A 2 -8.57 10.45 -1.85
CA SER A 2 -9.27 9.23 -2.29
C SER A 2 -8.31 8.11 -2.65
N ASP A 3 -7.10 8.11 -2.12
CA ASP A 3 -6.13 7.06 -2.45
C ASP A 3 -5.59 6.49 -1.18
N SER A 4 -6.38 5.66 -0.65
CA SER A 4 -6.14 5.16 0.63
C SER A 4 -5.37 3.89 0.57
N SER A 5 -5.80 2.86 0.11
CA SER A 5 -5.13 1.57 0.10
C SER A 5 -5.30 0.93 -1.29
N ARG A 6 -4.35 0.11 -1.68
CA ARG A 6 -4.50 -0.75 -2.86
C ARG A 6 -5.57 -1.83 -2.68
N TRP A 7 -6.07 -2.01 -1.46
CA TRP A 7 -7.05 -3.02 -1.09
C TRP A 7 -8.46 -2.48 -0.90
N GLY A 8 -8.60 -1.17 -0.69
CA GLY A 8 -9.88 -0.51 -0.48
C GLY A 8 -9.75 1.00 -0.39
N SER A 9 -10.85 1.73 -0.62
CA SER A 9 -10.85 3.20 -0.74
C SER A 9 -11.16 3.92 0.56
N ASP A 10 -11.88 3.29 1.48
CA ASP A 10 -12.36 3.95 2.68
C ASP A 10 -11.47 3.63 3.89
N PRO A 11 -11.27 4.58 4.81
CA PRO A 11 -10.51 4.33 6.01
C PRO A 11 -11.23 3.35 6.93
N VAL A 12 -10.49 2.39 7.49
CA VAL A 12 -11.02 1.32 8.35
C VAL A 12 -10.54 1.44 9.80
N SER A 13 -9.58 2.30 10.06
CA SER A 13 -9.00 2.49 11.39
C SER A 13 -9.21 3.89 11.93
N PHE A 14 -9.47 4.01 13.24
CA PHE A 14 -9.69 5.28 13.93
C PHE A 14 -8.87 5.37 15.22
N GLY A 15 -8.07 6.44 15.35
CA GLY A 15 -7.30 6.73 16.56
C GLY A 15 -8.16 7.37 17.64
N ILE A 16 -8.20 6.78 18.83
CA ILE A 16 -8.97 7.27 19.97
C ILE A 16 -8.04 7.71 21.09
N GLN A 17 -8.21 8.96 21.53
CA GLN A 17 -7.50 9.49 22.69
C GLN A 17 -8.23 9.11 23.98
N GLY A 18 -7.93 7.94 24.50
CA GLY A 18 -8.52 7.48 25.76
C GLY A 18 -8.52 5.96 25.87
N PRO A 19 -8.61 5.43 27.10
CA PRO A 19 -8.47 4.00 27.32
C PRO A 19 -9.75 3.20 27.01
N LYS A 20 -10.89 3.87 26.84
CA LYS A 20 -12.19 3.19 26.72
C LYS A 20 -13.01 3.67 25.54
N VAL A 21 -13.66 2.70 24.90
CA VAL A 21 -14.70 2.91 23.89
C VAL A 21 -15.99 2.33 24.44
N ASP A 22 -17.03 3.14 24.59
CA ASP A 22 -18.34 2.66 24.97
C ASP A 22 -19.12 2.10 23.78
N GLN A 23 -20.20 1.36 24.06
CA GLN A 23 -21.00 0.72 23.01
C GLN A 23 -21.58 1.74 22.02
N SER A 24 -22.03 2.90 22.47
CA SER A 24 -22.60 3.93 21.58
C SER A 24 -21.55 4.50 20.61
N THR A 25 -20.32 4.66 21.07
CA THR A 25 -19.21 5.09 20.24
C THR A 25 -18.81 3.97 19.26
N SER A 26 -18.77 2.72 19.72
CA SER A 26 -18.53 1.55 18.89
C SER A 26 -19.56 1.45 17.76
N ASP A 27 -20.85 1.51 18.09
CA ASP A 27 -21.93 1.45 17.09
C ASP A 27 -21.77 2.54 16.02
N SER A 28 -21.43 3.77 16.43
CA SER A 28 -21.22 4.89 15.51
C SER A 28 -19.99 4.72 14.62
N LEU A 29 -18.92 4.13 15.15
CA LEU A 29 -17.71 3.82 14.39
C LEU A 29 -17.98 2.74 13.34
N LEU A 30 -18.63 1.65 13.74
CA LEU A 30 -19.01 0.55 12.85
C LEU A 30 -19.96 1.01 11.74
N GLU A 31 -20.97 1.83 12.09
CA GLU A 31 -21.90 2.42 11.11
C GLU A 31 -21.14 3.32 10.10
N SER A 32 -20.05 3.93 10.54
CA SER A 32 -19.17 4.76 9.68
C SER A 32 -18.10 3.97 8.94
N GLY A 33 -18.03 2.64 9.10
CA GLY A 33 -17.10 1.74 8.42
C GLY A 33 -15.75 1.57 9.14
N PHE A 34 -15.59 2.06 10.37
CA PHE A 34 -14.37 1.84 11.15
C PHE A 34 -14.49 0.55 11.96
N THR A 35 -13.63 -0.41 11.68
CA THR A 35 -13.56 -1.72 12.36
C THR A 35 -12.37 -1.84 13.31
N ILE A 36 -11.39 -0.94 13.16
CA ILE A 36 -10.15 -0.94 13.92
C ILE A 36 -10.05 0.35 14.74
N VAL A 37 -9.77 0.22 16.02
CA VAL A 37 -9.50 1.34 16.89
C VAL A 37 -8.13 1.21 17.54
N GLY A 38 -7.51 2.32 17.85
CA GLY A 38 -6.17 2.27 18.38
C GLY A 38 -5.74 3.51 19.14
N ASP A 39 -4.44 3.64 19.26
CA ASP A 39 -3.67 4.65 19.98
C ASP A 39 -3.46 4.32 21.46
N MET A 40 -4.45 4.38 22.28
CA MET A 40 -4.36 4.14 23.73
C MET A 40 -5.55 3.35 24.27
N VAL A 41 -6.31 2.71 23.41
CA VAL A 41 -7.50 1.96 23.79
C VAL A 41 -7.09 0.68 24.50
N THR A 42 -7.64 0.45 25.69
CA THR A 42 -7.41 -0.78 26.48
C THR A 42 -8.70 -1.54 26.75
N ASP A 43 -9.86 -0.94 26.46
CA ASP A 43 -11.17 -1.50 26.71
C ASP A 43 -12.12 -1.02 25.60
N ALA A 44 -12.54 -1.94 24.75
CA ALA A 44 -13.49 -1.70 23.65
C ALA A 44 -14.43 -2.90 23.52
N PRO A 45 -15.64 -2.70 22.95
CA PRO A 45 -16.52 -3.81 22.58
C PRO A 45 -15.84 -4.77 21.59
N ASP A 46 -16.19 -6.06 21.69
CA ASP A 46 -15.58 -7.17 20.93
C ASP A 46 -15.72 -7.04 19.41
N GLU A 47 -16.65 -6.22 18.94
CA GLU A 47 -16.87 -5.95 17.52
C GLU A 47 -15.78 -5.06 16.89
N LEU A 48 -14.98 -4.39 17.73
CA LEU A 48 -13.86 -3.56 17.29
C LEU A 48 -12.52 -4.25 17.53
N SER A 49 -11.68 -4.27 16.52
CA SER A 49 -10.30 -4.71 16.65
C SER A 49 -9.44 -3.62 17.28
N VAL A 50 -8.73 -3.93 18.37
CA VAL A 50 -7.89 -2.95 19.08
C VAL A 50 -6.44 -3.11 18.68
N VAL A 51 -5.87 -2.06 18.06
CA VAL A 51 -4.45 -2.01 17.68
C VAL A 51 -3.80 -0.78 18.31
N ASN A 52 -2.91 -0.99 19.25
CA ASN A 52 -2.24 0.09 19.97
C ASN A 52 -0.81 0.34 19.49
N ARG A 53 -0.33 1.53 19.79
CA ARG A 53 1.08 1.92 19.59
C ARG A 53 1.96 1.28 20.66
N ASN A 54 2.55 0.15 20.37
CA ASN A 54 3.36 -0.64 21.28
C ASN A 54 4.87 -0.66 20.95
N GLY A 55 5.27 -0.14 19.78
CA GLY A 55 6.64 -0.19 19.28
C GLY A 55 7.53 0.99 19.67
N GLY A 56 7.03 1.90 20.50
CA GLY A 56 7.76 3.12 20.87
C GLY A 56 7.77 4.17 19.76
N SER A 57 8.65 5.17 19.90
CA SER A 57 8.80 6.28 18.95
C SER A 57 10.13 6.18 18.22
N ILE A 58 10.15 6.55 16.94
CA ILE A 58 11.39 6.73 16.17
C ILE A 58 11.76 8.20 15.99
N GLU A 59 11.06 9.11 16.68
CA GLU A 59 11.29 10.55 16.57
C GLU A 59 12.68 10.93 17.09
N LYS A 60 13.50 11.63 16.29
CA LYS A 60 14.79 12.21 16.69
C LYS A 60 15.80 11.23 17.30
N ASN A 61 16.04 10.10 16.66
CA ASN A 61 16.93 9.05 17.19
C ASN A 61 16.45 8.46 18.53
N SER A 62 15.17 8.49 18.81
CA SER A 62 14.59 7.95 20.04
C SER A 62 14.07 6.52 19.87
N ALA A 63 14.39 5.87 18.75
CA ALA A 63 13.98 4.49 18.54
C ALA A 63 14.53 3.56 19.62
N ASP A 64 13.63 2.81 20.23
CA ASP A 64 14.00 1.77 21.19
C ASP A 64 14.31 0.47 20.43
N MET A 65 15.58 0.28 20.09
CA MET A 65 16.06 -0.88 19.34
C MET A 65 15.92 -2.19 20.13
N GLU A 66 15.94 -2.14 21.46
CA GLU A 66 15.72 -3.31 22.32
C GLU A 66 14.25 -3.73 22.25
N LEU A 67 13.33 -2.76 22.34
CA LEU A 67 11.90 -3.00 22.18
C LEU A 67 11.55 -3.56 20.80
N LEU A 68 12.12 -2.98 19.74
CA LEU A 68 11.90 -3.44 18.36
C LEU A 68 12.45 -4.86 18.12
N GLY A 69 13.61 -5.17 18.74
CA GLY A 69 14.24 -6.47 18.62
C GLY A 69 13.66 -7.55 19.54
N SER A 70 12.78 -7.20 20.48
CA SER A 70 12.12 -8.13 21.41
C SER A 70 10.68 -8.46 21.02
N ALA A 71 10.27 -8.13 19.80
CA ALA A 71 8.93 -8.45 19.32
C ALA A 71 8.66 -9.95 19.35
N GLU A 72 7.48 -10.34 19.78
CA GLU A 72 7.03 -11.73 19.75
C GLU A 72 6.72 -12.14 18.30
N GLU A 73 6.91 -13.43 18.02
CA GLU A 73 6.47 -14.03 16.76
C GLU A 73 4.98 -13.82 16.56
N ASP A 74 4.54 -13.65 15.31
CA ASP A 74 3.13 -13.41 14.96
C ASP A 74 2.48 -12.18 15.62
N SER A 75 3.29 -11.22 16.05
CA SER A 75 2.80 -9.99 16.64
C SER A 75 2.79 -8.81 15.66
N LEU A 76 2.06 -7.75 16.01
CA LEU A 76 2.11 -6.47 15.32
C LEU A 76 2.81 -5.43 16.19
N VAL A 77 3.92 -4.92 15.73
CA VAL A 77 4.64 -3.80 16.35
C VAL A 77 4.25 -2.49 15.68
N SER A 78 3.60 -1.63 16.43
CA SER A 78 3.12 -0.32 15.96
C SER A 78 4.08 0.77 16.43
N ILE A 79 4.95 1.22 15.55
CA ILE A 79 5.93 2.27 15.81
C ILE A 79 5.25 3.63 15.62
N TRP A 80 5.54 4.54 16.49
CA TRP A 80 4.98 5.88 16.43
C TRP A 80 6.00 6.90 15.96
N TRP A 81 5.60 7.75 15.02
CA TRP A 81 6.42 8.83 14.51
C TRP A 81 5.62 10.12 14.41
N ARG A 82 6.09 11.15 15.12
CA ARG A 82 5.52 12.49 15.05
C ARG A 82 6.34 13.35 14.09
N ALA A 83 5.79 13.59 12.92
CA ALA A 83 6.34 14.55 11.99
C ALA A 83 5.93 15.98 12.38
N ARG A 84 6.89 16.79 12.81
CA ARG A 84 6.72 18.23 13.07
C ARG A 84 7.51 19.03 12.06
N ILE A 85 7.12 20.31 11.84
CA ILE A 85 7.79 21.20 10.87
C ILE A 85 9.31 21.29 11.13
N ASP A 86 9.70 21.38 12.40
CA ASP A 86 11.11 21.56 12.80
C ASP A 86 11.83 20.22 13.03
N ASP A 87 11.11 19.11 12.99
CA ASP A 87 11.58 17.79 13.40
C ASP A 87 11.59 16.76 12.25
N LEU A 88 11.23 17.18 11.05
CA LEU A 88 11.23 16.34 9.85
C LEU A 88 12.65 16.02 9.40
N LYS A 89 13.33 15.22 10.19
CA LYS A 89 14.65 14.73 9.85
C LYS A 89 14.64 13.20 9.85
N LEU A 90 13.97 12.61 8.84
CA LEU A 90 14.09 11.19 8.51
C LEU A 90 15.55 10.70 8.55
N ARG A 91 16.48 11.61 8.29
CA ARG A 91 17.91 11.32 8.36
C ARG A 91 18.40 10.99 9.78
N GLU A 92 17.73 11.48 10.81
CA GLU A 92 18.07 11.17 12.21
C GLU A 92 17.56 9.80 12.62
N ASP A 93 16.52 9.28 11.94
CA ASP A 93 15.91 7.97 12.20
C ASP A 93 16.37 6.89 11.20
N LYS A 94 17.30 7.26 10.33
CA LYS A 94 17.81 6.38 9.26
C LYS A 94 18.31 5.04 9.79
N ASP A 95 19.04 5.05 10.89
CA ASP A 95 19.67 3.84 11.40
C ASP A 95 18.63 2.82 11.92
N ALA A 96 17.57 3.32 12.58
CA ALA A 96 16.47 2.48 13.04
C ALA A 96 15.67 1.90 11.87
N ILE A 97 15.43 2.70 10.84
CA ILE A 97 14.69 2.28 9.65
C ILE A 97 15.51 1.27 8.84
N SER A 98 16.81 1.54 8.62
CA SER A 98 17.70 0.61 7.93
C SER A 98 17.81 -0.71 8.68
N TRP A 99 17.85 -0.67 10.00
CA TRP A 99 17.84 -1.87 10.81
C TRP A 99 16.53 -2.67 10.63
N LEU A 100 15.36 -1.99 10.62
CA LEU A 100 14.08 -2.65 10.37
C LEU A 100 14.00 -3.29 8.97
N GLU A 101 14.60 -2.65 7.96
CA GLU A 101 14.65 -3.19 6.60
C GLU A 101 15.52 -4.46 6.50
N GLU A 102 16.43 -4.68 7.44
CA GLU A 102 17.28 -5.87 7.54
C GLU A 102 16.63 -7.00 8.35
N GLN A 103 15.55 -6.72 9.08
CA GLN A 103 14.87 -7.74 9.89
C GLN A 103 13.89 -8.56 9.07
N ASP A 104 13.53 -9.71 9.59
CA ASP A 104 12.51 -10.61 9.06
C ASP A 104 11.12 -10.14 9.48
N VAL A 105 10.66 -9.02 8.90
CA VAL A 105 9.44 -8.34 9.27
C VAL A 105 8.53 -8.05 8.08
N TRP A 106 7.24 -8.20 8.28
CA TRP A 106 6.23 -7.75 7.35
C TRP A 106 5.91 -6.27 7.59
N LEU A 107 6.24 -5.44 6.61
CA LEU A 107 5.93 -4.00 6.66
C LEU A 107 4.50 -3.77 6.17
N THR A 108 3.61 -3.36 7.05
CA THR A 108 2.16 -3.36 6.82
C THR A 108 1.45 -2.14 7.40
N THR A 109 0.15 -2.07 7.24
CA THR A 109 -0.75 -1.13 7.89
C THR A 109 -1.71 -1.87 8.84
N TRP A 110 -2.37 -1.14 9.76
CA TRP A 110 -3.36 -1.76 10.65
C TRP A 110 -4.49 -2.45 9.88
N GLY A 111 -4.95 -1.85 8.80
CA GLY A 111 -5.98 -2.44 7.94
C GLY A 111 -5.50 -3.71 7.23
N GLU A 112 -4.31 -3.67 6.62
CA GLU A 112 -3.74 -4.87 5.99
C GLU A 112 -3.54 -6.00 7.00
N TRP A 113 -3.00 -5.69 8.18
CA TRP A 113 -2.82 -6.67 9.27
C TRP A 113 -4.13 -7.33 9.68
N HIS A 114 -5.17 -6.54 9.94
CA HIS A 114 -6.47 -7.03 10.38
C HIS A 114 -7.14 -7.91 9.32
N PHE A 115 -7.32 -7.38 8.11
CA PHE A 115 -8.02 -8.10 7.05
C PHE A 115 -7.21 -9.28 6.48
N HIS A 116 -5.88 -9.23 6.54
CA HIS A 116 -5.05 -10.37 6.19
C HIS A 116 -5.34 -11.58 7.08
N GLN A 117 -5.40 -11.38 8.39
CA GLN A 117 -5.71 -12.47 9.32
C GLN A 117 -7.13 -13.02 9.08
N GLU A 118 -8.13 -12.16 8.89
CA GLU A 118 -9.48 -12.58 8.58
C GLU A 118 -9.53 -13.41 7.28
N SER A 119 -8.85 -12.95 6.24
CA SER A 119 -8.75 -13.67 4.97
C SER A 119 -8.01 -15.00 5.12
N SER A 120 -6.90 -15.02 5.86
CA SER A 120 -6.13 -16.26 6.10
C SER A 120 -6.97 -17.36 6.76
N LEU A 121 -7.82 -16.98 7.74
CA LEU A 121 -8.71 -17.91 8.43
C LEU A 121 -9.85 -18.46 7.56
N GLN A 122 -10.17 -17.80 6.44
CA GLN A 122 -11.24 -18.18 5.53
C GLN A 122 -10.74 -18.99 4.33
N ILE A 123 -9.43 -19.17 4.17
CA ILE A 123 -8.88 -20.00 3.10
C ILE A 123 -9.21 -21.46 3.34
N GLU A 124 -9.77 -22.10 2.34
CA GLU A 124 -10.08 -23.52 2.32
C GLU A 124 -9.20 -24.26 1.32
N ALA A 125 -8.91 -25.52 1.61
CA ALA A 125 -8.18 -26.37 0.67
C ALA A 125 -8.74 -27.80 0.67
N TYR A 126 -8.71 -28.44 -0.50
CA TYR A 126 -9.09 -29.83 -0.66
C TYR A 126 -8.23 -30.52 -1.73
N MET A 127 -8.06 -31.83 -1.60
CA MET A 127 -7.31 -32.66 -2.55
C MET A 127 -8.21 -33.09 -3.70
N GLU A 128 -7.72 -32.91 -4.91
CA GLU A 128 -8.32 -33.46 -6.14
C GLU A 128 -7.22 -34.09 -6.98
N ASP A 129 -7.22 -35.43 -7.06
CA ASP A 129 -6.23 -36.24 -7.77
C ASP A 129 -4.79 -35.95 -7.30
N GLU A 130 -3.97 -35.29 -8.11
CA GLU A 130 -2.59 -34.88 -7.84
C GLU A 130 -2.45 -33.40 -7.44
N SER A 131 -3.58 -32.70 -7.24
CA SER A 131 -3.58 -31.28 -6.95
C SER A 131 -4.29 -30.95 -5.63
N ILE A 132 -3.73 -30.03 -4.87
CA ILE A 132 -4.42 -29.37 -3.77
C ILE A 132 -5.02 -28.09 -4.32
N LEU A 133 -6.34 -28.02 -4.30
CA LEU A 133 -7.07 -26.82 -4.66
C LEU A 133 -7.17 -25.93 -3.41
N VAL A 134 -6.68 -24.69 -3.52
CA VAL A 134 -6.69 -23.69 -2.44
C VAL A 134 -7.54 -22.52 -2.90
N SER A 135 -8.56 -22.16 -2.13
CA SER A 135 -9.52 -21.13 -2.50
C SER A 135 -9.85 -20.20 -1.34
N LEU A 136 -10.14 -18.97 -1.68
CA LEU A 136 -10.70 -17.98 -0.79
C LEU A 136 -11.92 -17.35 -1.46
N ASP A 137 -13.07 -17.49 -0.83
CA ASP A 137 -14.31 -16.95 -1.36
C ASP A 137 -14.25 -15.41 -1.50
N SER A 138 -15.08 -14.88 -2.40
CA SER A 138 -15.22 -13.43 -2.55
C SER A 138 -15.74 -12.81 -1.25
N SER A 139 -15.14 -11.72 -0.82
CA SER A 139 -15.51 -11.01 0.38
C SER A 139 -16.25 -9.71 0.05
N ASP A 140 -17.30 -9.41 0.81
CA ASP A 140 -17.96 -8.09 0.81
C ASP A 140 -17.29 -7.12 1.79
N ALA A 141 -16.11 -7.47 2.32
CA ALA A 141 -15.35 -6.63 3.23
C ALA A 141 -14.95 -5.30 2.57
N GLN A 142 -14.85 -4.26 3.36
CA GLN A 142 -14.47 -2.92 2.91
C GLN A 142 -13.07 -2.89 2.24
N TRP A 143 -12.17 -3.77 2.69
CA TRP A 143 -10.88 -4.02 2.07
C TRP A 143 -10.75 -5.48 1.67
N THR A 144 -10.35 -5.72 0.43
CA THR A 144 -10.12 -7.06 -0.13
C THR A 144 -8.64 -7.44 -0.02
N VAL A 145 -8.20 -7.70 1.21
CA VAL A 145 -6.79 -8.02 1.51
C VAL A 145 -6.54 -9.52 1.31
N PRO A 146 -5.45 -9.94 0.64
CA PRO A 146 -5.09 -11.34 0.51
C PRO A 146 -4.83 -12.00 1.87
N GLY A 147 -5.21 -13.27 1.99
CA GLY A 147 -4.83 -14.14 3.10
C GLY A 147 -3.67 -15.06 2.72
N SER A 148 -2.97 -15.58 3.71
CA SER A 148 -1.85 -16.50 3.55
C SER A 148 -2.07 -17.78 4.35
N VAL A 149 -1.69 -18.90 3.75
CA VAL A 149 -1.71 -20.22 4.42
C VAL A 149 -0.42 -20.98 4.17
N HIS A 150 -0.02 -21.77 5.13
CA HIS A 150 0.97 -22.82 4.95
C HIS A 150 0.25 -24.13 4.66
N VAL A 151 0.53 -24.70 3.51
CA VAL A 151 0.06 -26.03 3.10
C VAL A 151 1.21 -26.99 3.30
N GLU A 152 1.12 -27.85 4.32
CA GLU A 152 2.14 -28.85 4.63
C GLU A 152 1.82 -30.16 3.94
N PHE A 153 2.81 -30.78 3.29
CA PHE A 153 2.69 -32.07 2.61
C PHE A 153 4.07 -32.70 2.40
N ASP A 154 4.11 -34.01 2.25
CA ASP A 154 5.33 -34.75 1.94
C ASP A 154 5.37 -35.13 0.45
N SER A 155 5.62 -34.15 -0.40
CA SER A 155 5.71 -34.33 -1.85
C SER A 155 6.48 -33.16 -2.48
N THR A 156 6.74 -33.26 -3.79
CA THR A 156 7.38 -32.17 -4.54
C THR A 156 6.32 -31.40 -5.31
N VAL A 157 6.37 -30.07 -5.25
CA VAL A 157 5.53 -29.18 -6.06
C VAL A 157 6.01 -29.17 -7.50
N LEU A 158 5.11 -29.46 -8.42
CA LEU A 158 5.35 -29.35 -9.87
C LEU A 158 5.01 -27.95 -10.41
N GLY A 159 4.05 -27.26 -9.78
CA GLY A 159 3.67 -25.91 -10.12
C GLY A 159 2.39 -25.48 -9.41
N VAL A 160 2.14 -24.19 -9.45
CA VAL A 160 0.90 -23.57 -8.97
C VAL A 160 0.30 -22.72 -10.08
N ALA A 161 -0.99 -22.87 -10.31
CA ALA A 161 -1.69 -22.15 -11.37
C ALA A 161 -3.07 -21.68 -10.89
N TYR A 162 -3.57 -20.61 -11.49
CA TYR A 162 -4.98 -20.22 -11.38
C TYR A 162 -5.90 -21.23 -12.07
N ASP A 163 -7.18 -21.19 -11.76
CA ASP A 163 -8.20 -22.02 -12.47
C ASP A 163 -8.21 -21.77 -13.98
N SER A 164 -7.74 -20.60 -14.42
CA SER A 164 -7.57 -20.30 -15.85
C SER A 164 -6.46 -21.11 -16.53
N GLY A 165 -5.60 -21.78 -15.75
CA GLY A 165 -4.39 -22.45 -16.21
C GLY A 165 -3.17 -21.52 -16.35
N GLU A 166 -3.30 -20.25 -16.06
CA GLU A 166 -2.18 -19.33 -15.99
C GLU A 166 -1.32 -19.62 -14.75
N ALA A 167 0.00 -19.55 -14.87
CA ALA A 167 0.89 -19.79 -13.76
C ALA A 167 0.68 -18.75 -12.63
N PHE A 168 0.54 -19.24 -11.40
CA PHE A 168 0.46 -18.37 -10.22
C PHE A 168 1.85 -17.81 -9.90
N PRO A 169 1.96 -16.52 -9.57
CA PRO A 169 3.27 -15.90 -9.39
C PRO A 169 4.04 -16.49 -8.20
N GLU A 170 5.34 -16.65 -8.37
CA GLU A 170 6.23 -17.00 -7.27
C GLU A 170 6.60 -15.77 -6.44
N ILE A 171 6.73 -15.96 -5.12
CA ILE A 171 7.27 -14.98 -4.19
C ILE A 171 8.60 -15.46 -3.62
N SER A 172 9.48 -14.51 -3.30
CA SER A 172 10.73 -14.80 -2.60
C SER A 172 10.50 -14.87 -1.10
N GLU A 173 11.33 -15.63 -0.40
CA GLU A 173 11.38 -15.63 1.06
C GLU A 173 11.62 -14.23 1.64
N ASP A 174 12.38 -13.40 0.92
CA ASP A 174 12.68 -12.02 1.30
C ASP A 174 11.56 -11.02 0.95
N ASP A 175 10.46 -11.45 0.33
CA ASP A 175 9.36 -10.55 0.01
C ASP A 175 8.64 -10.08 1.27
N ARG A 176 8.63 -8.78 1.51
CA ARG A 176 8.07 -8.10 2.69
C ARG A 176 6.83 -7.26 2.38
N LYS A 177 6.43 -7.22 1.13
CA LYS A 177 5.27 -6.48 0.66
C LYS A 177 4.16 -7.47 0.30
N LEU A 178 3.04 -7.41 1.00
CA LEU A 178 1.89 -8.27 0.76
C LEU A 178 1.49 -8.27 -0.72
N ARG A 179 1.45 -9.43 -1.33
CA ARG A 179 1.01 -9.67 -2.71
C ARG A 179 0.61 -11.12 -2.88
N GLU A 180 -0.20 -11.40 -3.87
CA GLU A 180 -0.49 -12.76 -4.28
C GLU A 180 0.77 -13.47 -4.74
N GLY A 181 0.81 -14.75 -4.45
CA GLY A 181 1.88 -15.62 -4.89
C GLY A 181 2.10 -16.81 -3.98
N TRP A 182 3.09 -17.62 -4.35
CA TRP A 182 3.44 -18.82 -3.60
C TRP A 182 4.96 -19.01 -3.55
N ARG A 183 5.41 -19.76 -2.55
CA ARG A 183 6.78 -20.29 -2.47
C ARG A 183 6.80 -21.65 -1.83
N THR A 184 7.85 -22.41 -2.09
CA THR A 184 8.12 -23.66 -1.37
C THR A 184 8.71 -23.38 0.01
N THR A 185 8.45 -24.29 0.94
CA THR A 185 9.09 -24.39 2.26
C THR A 185 9.71 -25.78 2.42
N ASP A 186 10.40 -26.00 3.53
CA ASP A 186 10.96 -27.32 3.84
C ASP A 186 9.88 -28.40 4.03
N SER A 187 8.66 -28.00 4.41
CA SER A 187 7.55 -28.92 4.73
C SER A 187 6.34 -28.80 3.79
N GLY A 188 6.43 -27.98 2.73
CA GLY A 188 5.29 -27.75 1.83
C GLY A 188 5.39 -26.47 1.02
N ALA A 189 4.35 -25.64 1.08
CA ALA A 189 4.29 -24.38 0.37
C ALA A 189 3.50 -23.32 1.16
N ILE A 190 3.92 -22.07 1.06
CA ILE A 190 3.12 -20.90 1.46
C ILE A 190 2.39 -20.40 0.24
N ILE A 191 1.09 -20.12 0.40
CA ILE A 191 0.23 -19.59 -0.65
C ILE A 191 -0.49 -18.37 -0.10
N THR A 192 -0.41 -17.26 -0.83
CA THR A 192 -1.12 -16.00 -0.53
C THR A 192 -2.07 -15.69 -1.67
N ILE A 193 -3.37 -15.68 -1.40
CA ILE A 193 -4.43 -15.46 -2.40
C ILE A 193 -5.40 -14.36 -1.98
N SER A 194 -5.91 -13.63 -2.96
CA SER A 194 -6.94 -12.61 -2.75
C SER A 194 -8.34 -13.21 -2.65
N PRO A 195 -9.28 -12.55 -1.96
CA PRO A 195 -10.69 -12.93 -1.99
C PRO A 195 -11.22 -13.08 -3.43
N GLY A 196 -11.94 -14.18 -3.67
CA GLY A 196 -12.45 -14.56 -4.99
C GLY A 196 -11.44 -15.28 -5.88
N THR A 197 -10.29 -15.69 -5.33
CA THR A 197 -9.26 -16.42 -6.08
C THR A 197 -9.22 -17.89 -5.68
N SER A 198 -8.99 -18.75 -6.68
CA SER A 198 -8.73 -20.17 -6.51
C SER A 198 -7.47 -20.56 -7.30
N VAL A 199 -6.64 -21.38 -6.70
CA VAL A 199 -5.40 -21.88 -7.31
C VAL A 199 -5.24 -23.37 -7.10
N SER A 200 -4.60 -24.03 -8.05
CA SER A 200 -4.27 -25.46 -8.01
C SER A 200 -2.77 -25.64 -7.77
N LEU A 201 -2.41 -26.27 -6.67
CA LEU A 201 -1.07 -26.68 -6.32
C LEU A 201 -0.85 -28.14 -6.77
N THR A 202 -0.16 -28.36 -7.87
CA THR A 202 0.08 -29.68 -8.43
C THR A 202 1.30 -30.34 -7.79
N LEU A 203 1.11 -31.57 -7.32
CA LEU A 203 2.12 -32.38 -6.65
C LEU A 203 2.62 -33.53 -7.53
N ASN A 204 3.80 -34.05 -7.21
CA ASN A 204 4.35 -35.25 -7.85
C ASN A 204 3.78 -36.57 -7.27
N GLN A 205 2.66 -36.48 -6.56
CA GLN A 205 2.03 -37.65 -5.90
C GLN A 205 0.52 -37.48 -5.87
N GLU A 206 -0.20 -38.50 -6.33
CA GLU A 206 -1.66 -38.56 -6.21
C GLU A 206 -2.10 -38.78 -4.75
N ASN A 207 -3.20 -38.13 -4.36
CA ASN A 207 -3.83 -38.30 -3.05
C ASN A 207 -2.85 -38.11 -1.87
N ALA A 208 -1.92 -37.14 -1.97
CA ALA A 208 -1.04 -36.79 -0.87
C ALA A 208 -1.86 -36.31 0.34
N THR A 209 -1.42 -36.69 1.52
CA THR A 209 -1.99 -36.11 2.74
C THR A 209 -1.41 -34.73 2.95
N PHE A 210 -2.26 -33.79 3.33
CA PHE A 210 -1.82 -32.43 3.61
C PHE A 210 -2.51 -31.89 4.86
N SER A 211 -1.93 -30.84 5.45
CA SER A 211 -2.53 -29.99 6.47
C SER A 211 -2.51 -28.54 6.04
N LEU A 212 -3.44 -27.74 6.54
CA LEU A 212 -3.58 -26.33 6.22
C LEU A 212 -3.50 -25.52 7.52
N SER A 213 -2.58 -24.56 7.58
CA SER A 213 -2.40 -23.68 8.72
C SER A 213 -2.49 -22.22 8.24
N PRO A 214 -3.45 -21.42 8.74
CA PRO A 214 -3.51 -19.99 8.45
C PRO A 214 -2.27 -19.28 9.00
N LEU A 215 -1.70 -18.37 8.21
CA LEU A 215 -0.58 -17.54 8.65
C LEU A 215 -1.08 -16.20 9.19
N VAL A 216 -0.50 -15.77 10.29
CA VAL A 216 -0.77 -14.48 10.92
C VAL A 216 -0.04 -13.37 10.20
N THR A 217 1.18 -13.66 9.74
CA THR A 217 2.01 -12.72 8.99
C THR A 217 2.09 -13.11 7.51
N PHE A 218 2.25 -12.11 6.64
CA PHE A 218 2.55 -12.37 5.23
C PHE A 218 3.88 -13.10 5.09
N ASN A 219 3.90 -14.13 4.24
CA ASN A 219 5.10 -14.88 3.87
C ASN A 219 5.79 -15.60 5.05
N ASP A 220 5.07 -15.81 6.16
CA ASP A 220 5.61 -16.42 7.39
C ASP A 220 6.79 -15.62 7.99
N LEU A 221 6.75 -14.30 7.83
CA LEU A 221 7.73 -13.40 8.43
C LEU A 221 7.51 -13.30 9.94
N HIS A 222 8.59 -13.17 10.71
CA HIS A 222 8.57 -13.29 12.17
C HIS A 222 7.50 -12.45 12.85
N HIS A 223 7.35 -11.18 12.44
CA HIS A 223 6.29 -10.30 12.95
C HIS A 223 5.98 -9.18 11.97
N ALA A 224 4.89 -8.50 12.19
CA ALA A 224 4.50 -7.34 11.38
C ALA A 224 4.92 -6.03 12.06
N VAL A 225 5.27 -5.05 11.23
CA VAL A 225 5.63 -3.70 11.68
C VAL A 225 4.82 -2.67 10.92
N THR A 226 4.22 -1.74 11.62
CA THR A 226 3.59 -0.55 11.04
C THR A 226 4.18 0.72 11.62
N ILE A 227 4.29 1.76 10.80
CA ILE A 227 4.73 3.08 11.25
C ILE A 227 3.56 4.04 11.17
N VAL A 228 3.06 4.44 12.31
CA VAL A 228 1.91 5.35 12.42
C VAL A 228 2.42 6.79 12.43
N GLY A 229 2.24 7.48 11.31
CA GLY A 229 2.49 8.92 11.22
C GLY A 229 1.44 9.68 12.01
N HIS A 230 1.91 10.52 12.94
CA HIS A 230 0.99 11.33 13.71
C HIS A 230 0.92 12.70 13.09
N HIS A 231 0.80 13.57 12.86
CA HIS A 231 0.53 14.93 12.42
C HIS A 231 1.75 15.61 11.78
N THR A 232 1.58 16.13 10.59
CA THR A 232 2.51 17.08 9.99
C THR A 232 1.78 18.37 9.63
N THR A 233 2.42 19.50 9.91
CA THR A 233 1.91 20.82 9.54
C THR A 233 2.47 21.31 8.20
N ASN A 234 3.46 20.62 7.65
CA ASN A 234 4.06 20.95 6.36
C ASN A 234 4.27 19.69 5.49
N LEU A 235 3.19 19.28 4.82
CA LEU A 235 3.20 18.13 3.91
C LEU A 235 4.19 18.29 2.74
N PHE A 236 4.47 19.51 2.31
CA PHE A 236 5.36 19.76 1.19
C PHE A 236 6.81 19.46 1.56
N GLN A 237 7.26 19.92 2.71
CA GLN A 237 8.61 19.65 3.20
C GLN A 237 8.79 18.17 3.53
N TRP A 238 7.79 17.55 4.12
CA TRP A 238 7.75 16.12 4.40
C TRP A 238 7.90 15.29 3.10
N SER A 239 7.14 15.63 2.06
CA SER A 239 7.25 14.99 0.75
C SER A 239 8.63 15.17 0.12
N SER A 240 9.25 16.35 0.27
CA SER A 240 10.59 16.64 -0.23
C SER A 240 11.67 15.80 0.47
N ASP A 241 11.60 15.70 1.80
CA ASP A 241 12.54 14.89 2.59
C ASP A 241 12.46 13.40 2.25
N PHE A 242 11.28 12.87 1.96
CA PHE A 242 11.12 11.50 1.46
C PHE A 242 11.75 11.29 0.08
N GLN A 243 11.68 12.27 -0.80
CA GLN A 243 12.28 12.19 -2.13
C GLN A 243 13.81 12.23 -2.10
N GLU A 244 14.38 12.98 -1.15
CA GLU A 244 15.82 13.12 -0.98
C GLU A 244 16.44 11.97 -0.16
N SER A 245 15.63 11.19 0.54
CA SER A 245 16.09 10.04 1.32
C SER A 245 16.50 8.89 0.40
N VAL A 246 17.63 8.26 0.72
CA VAL A 246 18.06 7.00 0.09
C VAL A 246 17.11 5.85 0.46
N LEU A 247 16.38 6.01 1.57
CA LEU A 247 15.39 5.05 2.04
C LEU A 247 14.14 5.16 1.15
N THR A 248 13.88 4.15 0.40
CA THR A 248 12.67 4.04 -0.41
C THR A 248 11.60 3.34 0.44
N PHE A 249 10.78 4.10 1.14
CA PHE A 249 9.55 3.59 1.75
C PHE A 249 8.53 3.21 0.67
N THR A 250 8.90 2.29 -0.21
CA THR A 250 8.05 1.84 -1.32
C THR A 250 6.76 1.17 -0.83
N TRP A 251 6.74 0.75 0.41
CA TRP A 251 5.62 0.12 1.08
C TRP A 251 4.68 1.11 1.78
N LEU A 252 5.14 2.34 2.12
CA LEU A 252 4.28 3.40 2.67
C LEU A 252 3.66 4.28 1.57
N ILE A 253 4.39 4.47 0.47
CA ILE A 253 3.96 5.30 -0.64
C ILE A 253 4.20 4.48 -1.91
N GLU A 254 3.16 3.90 -2.46
CA GLU A 254 3.26 3.44 -3.84
C GLU A 254 3.63 4.67 -4.68
N ARG A 255 4.83 4.67 -5.23
CA ARG A 255 5.12 5.61 -6.31
C ARG A 255 4.09 5.30 -7.38
N PRO A 256 3.26 6.27 -7.80
CA PRO A 256 2.45 6.05 -8.97
C PRO A 256 3.40 5.53 -10.05
N SER A 257 3.05 4.41 -10.65
CA SER A 257 3.79 3.88 -11.80
C SER A 257 4.05 5.08 -12.70
N GLU A 258 5.30 5.31 -13.06
CA GLU A 258 5.64 6.42 -13.95
C GLU A 258 4.77 6.23 -15.20
N GLU A 259 3.65 6.91 -15.24
CA GLU A 259 2.86 6.95 -16.47
C GLU A 259 3.79 7.48 -17.55
N PRO A 260 3.88 6.80 -18.68
CA PRO A 260 4.77 7.22 -19.74
C PRO A 260 4.44 8.68 -20.05
N ILE A 261 5.43 9.54 -19.90
CA ILE A 261 5.28 10.99 -20.10
C ILE A 261 4.53 11.21 -21.41
N ASN A 262 3.32 11.71 -21.31
CA ASN A 262 2.52 12.02 -22.48
C ASN A 262 3.15 13.24 -23.18
N TRP A 263 4.10 12.99 -24.07
CA TRP A 263 4.83 14.00 -24.81
C TRP A 263 3.92 14.91 -25.65
N ALA A 264 2.66 14.54 -25.84
CA ALA A 264 1.70 15.38 -26.55
C ALA A 264 1.47 16.72 -25.83
N LEU A 265 1.42 16.74 -24.50
CA LEU A 265 1.21 17.99 -23.72
C LEU A 265 2.39 18.97 -23.85
N PRO A 266 3.66 18.59 -23.64
CA PRO A 266 4.80 19.48 -23.87
C PRO A 266 4.90 19.97 -25.32
N VAL A 267 4.61 19.11 -26.30
CA VAL A 267 4.64 19.48 -27.71
C VAL A 267 3.52 20.49 -28.06
N ILE A 268 2.33 20.30 -27.56
CA ILE A 268 1.22 21.26 -27.73
C ILE A 268 1.57 22.59 -27.06
N ALA A 269 2.11 22.57 -25.85
CA ALA A 269 2.51 23.78 -25.14
C ALA A 269 3.60 24.57 -25.90
N LEU A 270 4.60 23.88 -26.43
CA LEU A 270 5.63 24.47 -27.30
C LEU A 270 5.02 25.03 -28.59
N GLY A 271 4.08 24.32 -29.20
CA GLY A 271 3.34 24.78 -30.39
C GLY A 271 2.58 26.07 -30.15
N VAL A 272 1.87 26.16 -29.03
CA VAL A 272 1.14 27.39 -28.63
C VAL A 272 2.13 28.53 -28.37
N LEU A 273 3.22 28.27 -27.65
CA LEU A 273 4.24 29.27 -27.32
C LEU A 273 4.91 29.86 -28.57
N ALA A 274 5.08 29.05 -29.62
CA ALA A 274 5.59 29.51 -30.90
C ALA A 274 4.53 30.19 -31.79
N ALA A 275 3.29 29.72 -31.77
CA ALA A 275 2.22 30.23 -32.60
C ALA A 275 1.73 31.63 -32.16
N VAL A 276 1.70 31.91 -30.86
CA VAL A 276 1.22 33.18 -30.32
C VAL A 276 2.05 34.39 -30.81
N PRO A 277 3.39 34.41 -30.74
CA PRO A 277 4.19 35.51 -31.26
C PRO A 277 3.99 35.74 -32.77
N ILE A 278 3.87 34.63 -33.53
CA ILE A 278 3.67 34.68 -34.99
C ILE A 278 2.30 35.26 -35.31
N ALA A 279 1.26 34.87 -34.57
CA ALA A 279 -0.08 35.41 -34.75
C ALA A 279 -0.14 36.93 -34.41
N ILE A 280 0.48 37.31 -33.28
CA ILE A 280 0.56 38.73 -32.89
C ILE A 280 1.27 39.54 -33.95
N ARG A 281 2.42 39.08 -34.48
CA ARG A 281 3.15 39.76 -35.52
C ARG A 281 2.33 39.92 -36.79
N LYS A 282 1.60 38.90 -37.20
CA LYS A 282 0.72 38.95 -38.37
C LYS A 282 -0.43 39.93 -38.24
N ILE A 283 -1.06 39.99 -37.01
CA ILE A 283 -2.11 40.94 -36.73
C ILE A 283 -1.57 42.36 -36.78
N VAL A 284 -0.42 42.64 -36.19
CA VAL A 284 0.21 43.97 -36.23
C VAL A 284 0.60 44.37 -37.63
N GLU A 285 1.10 43.45 -38.45
CA GLU A 285 1.39 43.74 -39.88
C GLU A 285 0.15 44.05 -40.69
N MET A 286 -0.97 43.35 -40.44
CA MET A 286 -2.27 43.64 -41.06
C MET A 286 -2.83 45.01 -40.67
N ASP A 287 -2.75 45.36 -39.40
CA ASP A 287 -3.26 46.64 -38.87
C ASP A 287 -2.45 47.83 -39.43
N ASN A 288 -1.11 47.69 -39.60
CA ASN A 288 -0.26 48.68 -40.24
C ASN A 288 -0.57 48.80 -41.73
N THR A 289 -0.98 47.73 -42.41
CA THR A 289 -1.30 47.79 -43.84
C THR A 289 -2.64 48.52 -44.07
N ASP A 290 -3.61 48.29 -43.18
CA ASP A 290 -4.91 48.98 -43.25
C ASP A 290 -4.83 50.48 -42.87
N SER A 291 -3.90 50.86 -41.99
CA SER A 291 -3.64 52.26 -41.66
C SER A 291 -2.99 53.04 -42.83
N ILE A 292 -2.05 52.43 -43.52
CA ILE A 292 -1.39 53.02 -44.71
C ILE A 292 -2.37 53.16 -45.89
N SER A 293 -3.28 52.19 -46.08
CA SER A 293 -4.34 52.26 -47.11
C SER A 293 -5.35 53.37 -46.85
N LYS A 294 -5.71 53.63 -45.60
CA LYS A 294 -6.62 54.71 -45.20
C LYS A 294 -5.99 56.11 -45.38
N GLU A 295 -4.70 56.26 -45.16
CA GLU A 295 -3.99 57.53 -45.35
C GLU A 295 -3.81 57.87 -46.84
N SER A 296 -3.61 56.87 -47.70
CA SER A 296 -3.52 57.09 -49.16
C SER A 296 -4.83 57.53 -49.81
N HIS A 297 -5.97 57.04 -49.31
CA HIS A 297 -7.30 57.47 -49.77
C HIS A 297 -7.71 58.82 -49.24
N ALA A 298 -7.16 59.27 -48.11
CA ALA A 298 -7.44 60.62 -47.60
C ALA A 298 -6.72 61.76 -48.34
N VAL A 299 -5.58 61.43 -49.01
CA VAL A 299 -4.78 62.39 -49.81
C VAL A 299 -5.35 62.59 -51.24
N GLU A 300 -6.07 61.60 -51.79
CA GLU A 300 -6.70 61.71 -53.12
C GLU A 300 -8.05 62.39 -53.15
N ALA A 301 -8.66 62.65 -51.99
CA ALA A 301 -9.97 63.30 -51.91
C ALA A 301 -9.90 64.82 -51.58
N GLY A 302 -8.72 65.45 -51.68
CA GLY A 302 -8.42 66.81 -51.29
C GLY A 302 -7.89 67.73 -52.39
N ASP A 303 -8.13 67.41 -53.72
CA ASP A 303 -7.87 68.31 -54.82
C ASP A 303 -9.16 68.65 -55.58
#